data_fd41ca7cacbfeade79823bb212b6cdd6
#
_entry.id   fd41ca7cacbfeade79823bb212b6cdd6
#
_cell.length_a   1.000
_cell.length_b   1.000
_cell.length_c   1.000
_cell.angle_alpha   90.00
_cell.angle_beta   90.00
_cell.angle_gamma   90.00
#
_symmetry.space_group_name_H-M   'P 1'
#
loop_
_entity.id
_entity.type
_entity.pdbx_description
1 polymer ?
#
loop_
_entity_poly.entity_id
_entity_poly.type
_entity_poly.pdbx_seq_one_letter_code
_entity_poly.pdbx_strand_id
1 'polypeptide(L)'
;MKLLFIFIISFSFLHSQGYRGAELRTVDXVLYGKFEVRYKPAQGEGLVSSFFTYNDDHPNTEWNEIDIELLGRFPNIVDMNVITNTSHLRTHFTSLDFHVDFNEYGFEWTPDYVAWFINGEEVYRQTDEHITDLIHPSKIMMNIWNPVYDDWVGFWDDRVLPRFAYYDWVRYSSYTPGSGDSGTDNNFTYQWQDDFDEFDGSRWEKKDNHTWGGNQSTFIMENIVYEDGYLILCLTDDEYIGYQDQKRPYLLWARAGGDSIMVQFSEELDFETSQNVNNYSVSGATVVSAAIMENHRTVKLKVXDMSLDENPNIXVMGIXDDNNPPXVLXVQSIQIDMPQPLSFPLKVNNSGSXYGDXEADQLWSSSVEYGHMNGNYQFTQEAIGSTDQDLXYXGSLNRVVAYKVRVPHGIYSXTIKLSENHYSEIGDRSFDIFVEDSMWISDLDVYAQSGQNNAFDTTLTEIFVNDGVLDXYFSAVKYGAGYEYAGPFLNGXEINLTEELSVGSIFAKNFSISNPYPNPFNNKLTIPIEIKKYGNXRVEIFNISGQLLDVXHEGPMVIGXHELTWNANXYSSGLYIXQTSLNNKTKHEKTILLK
;
A
#
# COMPACT_ATOMS: atom_id res chain seq x y z
N MET A 1 27.44 -61.04 28.25
CA MET A 1 26.54 -60.73 27.16
C MET A 1 26.30 -59.21 27.20
N LYS A 2 27.02 -58.43 26.33
CA LYS A 2 26.89 -56.98 26.27
C LYS A 2 25.83 -56.67 25.22
N LEU A 3 24.72 -56.02 25.64
CA LEU A 3 23.71 -55.53 24.72
C LEU A 3 24.28 -54.24 24.08
N LEU A 4 24.43 -54.26 22.76
CA LEU A 4 24.78 -53.10 21.97
C LEU A 4 23.50 -52.37 21.61
N PHE A 5 23.29 -51.17 22.18
CA PHE A 5 22.21 -50.30 21.77
C PHE A 5 22.66 -49.52 20.55
N ILE A 6 22.06 -49.79 19.38
CA ILE A 6 22.28 -49.02 18.17
C ILE A 6 21.27 -47.87 18.20
N PHE A 7 21.78 -46.66 18.38
CA PHE A 7 20.96 -45.44 18.21
C PHE A 7 20.88 -45.15 16.71
N ILE A 8 19.71 -45.37 16.14
CA ILE A 8 19.42 -44.90 14.77
C ILE A 8 19.05 -43.43 14.88
N ILE A 9 20.00 -42.54 14.54
CA ILE A 9 19.73 -41.12 14.39
C ILE A 9 19.09 -40.96 13.01
N SER A 10 17.77 -40.80 12.99
CA SER A 10 17.07 -40.40 11.77
C SER A 10 17.40 -38.92 11.54
N PHE A 11 18.24 -38.62 10.58
CA PHE A 11 18.39 -37.29 10.02
C PHE A 11 17.12 -37.02 9.20
N SER A 12 16.14 -36.33 9.77
CA SER A 12 15.14 -35.66 8.98
C SER A 12 15.88 -34.52 8.28
N PHE A 13 16.11 -34.67 6.99
CA PHE A 13 16.44 -33.53 6.14
C PHE A 13 15.20 -32.64 6.16
N LEU A 14 15.25 -31.58 6.95
CA LEU A 14 14.41 -30.43 6.71
C LEU A 14 14.84 -29.91 5.34
N HIS A 15 14.09 -30.24 4.31
CA HIS A 15 14.15 -29.47 3.07
C HIS A 15 13.70 -28.07 3.46
N SER A 16 14.62 -27.12 3.48
CA SER A 16 14.22 -25.73 3.42
C SER A 16 13.53 -25.59 2.07
N GLN A 17 12.26 -25.27 2.05
CA GLN A 17 11.58 -24.92 0.81
C GLN A 17 12.36 -23.75 0.21
N GLY A 18 12.89 -23.95 -0.97
CA GLY A 18 13.57 -22.90 -1.70
C GLY A 18 12.52 -21.98 -2.33
N TYR A 19 12.74 -20.68 -2.25
CA TYR A 19 11.88 -19.71 -2.94
C TYR A 19 12.47 -19.44 -4.32
N ARG A 20 11.61 -19.25 -5.32
CA ARG A 20 11.98 -19.01 -6.72
C ARG A 20 11.38 -17.70 -7.18
N GLY A 21 12.24 -16.73 -7.47
CA GLY A 21 11.84 -15.44 -8.03
C GLY A 21 12.07 -15.39 -9.54
N ALA A 22 11.98 -14.19 -10.09
CA ALA A 22 12.14 -13.98 -11.53
C ALA A 22 12.82 -12.64 -11.81
N GLU A 23 13.66 -12.61 -12.85
CA GLU A 23 14.25 -11.36 -13.36
C GLU A 23 14.40 -11.41 -14.88
N LEU A 24 13.84 -10.40 -15.55
CA LEU A 24 14.02 -10.17 -16.98
C LEU A 24 14.84 -8.89 -17.16
N ARG A 25 15.84 -8.92 -18.05
CA ARG A 25 16.74 -7.80 -18.30
C ARG A 25 17.04 -7.63 -19.80
N THR A 26 17.36 -6.41 -20.23
CA THR A 26 17.76 -6.20 -21.63
C THR A 26 19.12 -6.85 -21.93
N VAL A 27 19.30 -7.29 -23.18
CA VAL A 27 20.59 -7.74 -23.67
C VAL A 27 21.56 -6.55 -23.73
N ASP A 28 21.07 -5.47 -24.33
CA ASP A 28 21.90 -4.25 -24.53
C ASP A 28 21.85 -3.32 -23.31
N UNK A 29 22.77 -2.44 -22.95
CA UNK A 29 22.90 -1.48 -22.00
C UNK A 29 22.59 -0.20 -22.66
N VAL A 30 22.02 0.67 -22.10
CA VAL A 30 21.72 2.03 -22.58
C VAL A 30 22.25 3.08 -21.61
N LEU A 31 22.64 4.24 -22.12
CA LEU A 31 23.07 5.37 -21.29
C LEU A 31 22.10 6.52 -21.53
N TYR A 32 21.45 7.00 -20.47
CA TYR A 32 20.44 8.05 -20.47
C TYR A 32 19.21 7.70 -21.30
N GLY A 33 18.08 8.27 -20.94
CA GLY A 33 16.84 8.05 -21.65
C GLY A 33 15.62 8.29 -20.79
N LYS A 34 14.46 8.02 -21.40
CA LYS A 34 13.18 7.96 -20.72
C LYS A 34 12.73 6.50 -20.71
N PHE A 35 12.47 5.97 -19.53
CA PHE A 35 12.16 4.58 -19.25
C PHE A 35 10.73 4.53 -18.70
N GLU A 36 9.86 3.79 -19.34
CA GLU A 36 8.45 3.72 -18.96
C GLU A 36 7.97 2.27 -18.93
N VAL A 37 7.09 1.98 -17.99
CA VAL A 37 6.52 0.64 -17.80
C VAL A 37 5.07 0.79 -17.34
N ARG A 38 4.20 -0.11 -17.81
CA ARG A 38 2.86 -0.24 -17.25
C ARG A 38 2.77 -1.61 -16.59
N TYR A 39 2.60 -1.62 -15.24
CA TYR A 39 2.54 -2.90 -14.54
C TYR A 39 1.67 -2.84 -13.30
N LYS A 40 1.27 -4.03 -12.84
CA LYS A 40 0.57 -4.26 -11.58
C LYS A 40 1.49 -5.11 -10.69
N PRO A 41 1.96 -4.57 -9.55
CA PRO A 41 2.88 -5.30 -8.67
C PRO A 41 2.17 -6.40 -7.88
N ALA A 42 2.95 -7.32 -7.35
CA ALA A 42 2.45 -8.38 -6.49
C ALA A 42 2.16 -7.86 -5.08
N GLN A 43 1.02 -8.27 -4.51
CA GLN A 43 0.62 -7.91 -3.14
C GLN A 43 1.12 -8.97 -2.14
N GLY A 44 1.63 -8.56 -1.00
CA GLY A 44 2.03 -9.45 0.11
C GLY A 44 3.18 -8.90 0.95
N GLU A 45 3.21 -9.24 2.23
CA GLU A 45 4.33 -8.92 3.12
C GLU A 45 5.58 -9.66 2.65
N GLY A 46 6.74 -8.99 2.75
CA GLY A 46 8.04 -9.63 2.53
C GLY A 46 8.47 -9.76 1.07
N LEU A 47 7.84 -9.02 0.13
CA LEU A 47 8.20 -9.11 -1.29
C LEU A 47 8.24 -7.74 -1.97
N VAL A 48 8.96 -7.68 -3.10
CA VAL A 48 9.13 -6.48 -3.93
C VAL A 48 8.93 -6.86 -5.40
N SER A 49 8.27 -5.97 -6.16
CA SER A 49 8.20 -5.99 -7.63
C SER A 49 8.82 -4.69 -8.14
N SER A 50 9.77 -4.78 -9.07
CA SER A 50 10.59 -3.63 -9.45
C SER A 50 10.65 -3.38 -10.96
N PHE A 51 10.91 -2.12 -11.31
CA PHE A 51 11.35 -1.70 -12.64
C PHE A 51 12.54 -0.75 -12.44
N PHE A 52 13.69 -1.08 -13.03
CA PHE A 52 14.92 -0.36 -12.70
C PHE A 52 15.94 -0.42 -13.83
N THR A 53 17.01 0.38 -13.72
CA THR A 53 18.21 0.22 -14.55
C THR A 53 19.40 -0.09 -13.65
N TYR A 54 20.28 -0.98 -14.12
CA TYR A 54 21.45 -1.41 -13.34
C TYR A 54 22.65 -1.59 -14.25
N ASN A 55 23.80 -1.07 -13.80
CA ASN A 55 25.08 -1.27 -14.46
C ASN A 55 25.63 -2.67 -14.15
N ASP A 56 25.43 -3.59 -15.07
CA ASP A 56 25.78 -5.02 -14.94
C ASP A 56 27.29 -5.28 -14.91
N ASP A 57 28.14 -4.25 -15.15
CA ASP A 57 29.61 -4.36 -15.05
C ASP A 57 30.13 -4.09 -13.62
N HIS A 58 29.27 -3.67 -12.70
CA HIS A 58 29.62 -3.56 -11.29
C HIS A 58 30.04 -4.96 -10.74
N PRO A 59 31.12 -5.12 -9.95
CA PRO A 59 31.95 -4.09 -9.32
C PRO A 59 33.22 -3.69 -10.09
N ASN A 60 33.30 -3.97 -11.39
CA ASN A 60 34.45 -3.53 -12.18
C ASN A 60 34.42 -2.00 -12.43
N THR A 61 33.20 -1.44 -12.46
CA THR A 61 32.95 0.00 -12.53
C THR A 61 32.13 0.42 -11.31
N GLU A 62 31.89 1.71 -11.13
CA GLU A 62 31.08 2.25 -10.05
C GLU A 62 29.63 1.77 -10.18
N TRP A 63 28.95 1.60 -9.06
CA TRP A 63 27.53 1.22 -9.01
C TRP A 63 26.69 2.34 -9.65
N ASN A 64 25.89 2.02 -10.64
CA ASN A 64 24.88 2.90 -11.23
C ASN A 64 23.57 2.16 -11.32
N GLU A 65 22.55 2.66 -10.58
CA GLU A 65 21.22 2.03 -10.52
C GLU A 65 20.17 3.13 -10.31
N ILE A 66 19.02 2.98 -10.96
CA ILE A 66 17.86 3.87 -10.78
C ILE A 66 16.64 2.99 -10.64
N ASP A 67 15.91 3.14 -9.54
CA ASP A 67 14.86 2.20 -9.14
C ASP A 67 13.48 2.81 -9.08
N ILE A 68 12.49 1.98 -9.40
CA ILE A 68 11.09 2.07 -8.97
C ILE A 68 10.79 0.72 -8.31
N GLU A 69 10.55 0.74 -6.98
CA GLU A 69 10.29 -0.47 -6.21
C GLU A 69 8.92 -0.36 -5.54
N LEU A 70 8.06 -1.35 -5.81
CA LEU A 70 6.73 -1.43 -5.20
C LEU A 70 6.74 -2.58 -4.19
N LEU A 71 6.66 -2.20 -2.91
CA LEU A 71 6.68 -3.16 -1.80
C LEU A 71 5.28 -3.78 -1.68
N GLY A 72 5.20 -5.10 -1.71
CA GLY A 72 3.91 -5.79 -1.66
C GLY A 72 3.07 -5.50 -0.43
N ARG A 73 3.68 -5.00 0.64
CA ARG A 73 2.99 -4.66 1.89
C ARG A 73 2.25 -3.33 1.86
N PHE A 74 2.62 -2.43 0.95
CA PHE A 74 2.05 -1.08 0.89
C PHE A 74 1.29 -0.89 -0.43
N PRO A 75 -0.02 -0.66 -0.38
CA PRO A 75 -0.79 -0.44 -1.62
C PRO A 75 -0.52 0.90 -2.29
N ASN A 76 0.06 1.87 -1.59
CA ASN A 76 0.05 3.28 -1.98
C ASN A 76 1.41 3.98 -1.81
N ILE A 77 2.48 3.20 -1.71
CA ILE A 77 3.84 3.73 -1.51
C ILE A 77 4.76 3.15 -2.59
N VAL A 78 5.57 4.01 -3.19
CA VAL A 78 6.63 3.63 -4.12
C VAL A 78 7.97 4.13 -3.60
N ASP A 79 8.97 3.27 -3.62
CA ASP A 79 10.36 3.63 -3.36
C ASP A 79 11.04 3.95 -4.68
N MET A 80 11.67 5.13 -4.74
CA MET A 80 12.40 5.65 -5.89
C MET A 80 13.82 5.94 -5.44
N ASN A 81 14.80 5.38 -6.14
CA ASN A 81 16.16 5.42 -5.63
C ASN A 81 17.16 5.71 -6.77
N VAL A 82 18.25 6.35 -6.41
CA VAL A 82 19.47 6.40 -7.22
C VAL A 82 20.58 5.82 -6.37
N ILE A 83 21.28 4.82 -6.90
CA ILE A 83 22.46 4.26 -6.22
C ILE A 83 23.68 4.52 -7.09
N THR A 84 24.62 5.26 -6.51
CA THR A 84 25.96 5.47 -7.08
C THR A 84 26.97 4.79 -6.14
N ASN A 85 27.59 5.45 -5.23
CA ASN A 85 28.36 4.80 -4.16
C ASN A 85 27.52 4.67 -2.88
N THR A 86 26.43 5.44 -2.81
CA THR A 86 25.46 5.44 -1.71
C THR A 86 24.05 5.48 -2.30
N SER A 87 23.08 5.05 -1.52
CA SER A 87 21.66 5.11 -1.88
C SER A 87 21.10 6.51 -1.62
N HIS A 88 20.29 7.01 -2.55
CA HIS A 88 19.61 8.31 -2.47
C HIS A 88 18.10 8.07 -2.60
N LEU A 89 17.56 7.31 -1.65
CA LEU A 89 16.17 6.84 -1.63
C LEU A 89 15.18 7.97 -1.35
N ARG A 90 14.09 7.98 -2.10
CA ARG A 90 12.89 8.77 -1.85
C ARG A 90 11.70 7.83 -1.76
N THR A 91 10.99 7.86 -0.66
CA THR A 91 9.71 7.16 -0.52
C THR A 91 8.59 8.14 -0.91
N HIS A 92 7.71 7.76 -1.82
CA HIS A 92 6.61 8.61 -2.26
C HIS A 92 5.27 7.97 -1.90
N PHE A 93 4.42 8.74 -1.23
CA PHE A 93 3.05 8.35 -0.86
C PHE A 93 2.06 8.91 -1.89
N THR A 94 1.04 8.12 -2.22
CA THR A 94 -0.04 8.51 -3.13
C THR A 94 -1.37 7.94 -2.62
N SER A 95 -2.49 8.45 -3.13
CA SER A 95 -3.83 7.91 -2.84
C SER A 95 -4.23 6.75 -3.76
N LEU A 96 -3.37 6.35 -4.71
CA LEU A 96 -3.64 5.20 -5.59
C LEU A 96 -3.43 3.89 -4.82
N ASP A 97 -4.20 2.86 -5.18
CA ASP A 97 -3.92 1.49 -4.72
C ASP A 97 -3.27 0.75 -5.90
N PHE A 98 -1.96 0.54 -5.81
CA PHE A 98 -1.15 -0.07 -6.86
C PHE A 98 -1.46 -1.55 -7.08
N HIS A 99 -2.01 -2.23 -6.07
CA HIS A 99 -2.29 -3.67 -6.14
C HIS A 99 -3.59 -4.01 -6.89
N VAL A 100 -4.48 -3.03 -7.05
CA VAL A 100 -5.80 -3.26 -7.66
C VAL A 100 -5.72 -3.21 -9.18
N ASP A 101 -4.97 -2.26 -9.74
CA ASP A 101 -4.97 -2.03 -11.19
C ASP A 101 -3.58 -1.71 -11.73
N PHE A 102 -3.44 -1.78 -13.04
CA PHE A 102 -2.23 -1.38 -13.75
C PHE A 102 -2.04 0.12 -13.68
N ASN A 103 -0.83 0.55 -13.35
CA ASN A 103 -0.44 1.95 -13.40
C ASN A 103 0.81 2.11 -14.27
N GLU A 104 0.99 3.32 -14.81
CA GLU A 104 2.18 3.67 -15.59
C GLU A 104 3.22 4.28 -14.66
N TYR A 105 4.43 3.77 -14.71
CA TYR A 105 5.56 4.27 -13.94
C TYR A 105 6.70 4.56 -14.91
N GLY A 106 7.56 5.48 -14.54
CA GLY A 106 8.73 5.71 -15.37
C GLY A 106 9.69 6.71 -14.75
N PHE A 107 10.86 6.82 -15.39
CA PHE A 107 11.82 7.86 -15.02
C PHE A 107 12.55 8.38 -16.25
N GLU A 108 12.95 9.64 -16.16
CA GLU A 108 13.88 10.29 -17.10
C GLU A 108 15.26 10.32 -16.43
N TRP A 109 16.26 9.84 -17.14
CA TRP A 109 17.66 9.85 -16.73
C TRP A 109 18.46 10.66 -17.75
N THR A 110 19.06 11.75 -17.27
CA THR A 110 19.90 12.66 -18.06
C THR A 110 21.23 12.90 -17.32
N PRO A 111 22.20 13.59 -17.93
CA PRO A 111 23.41 13.97 -17.18
C PRO A 111 23.16 14.92 -16.00
N ASP A 112 22.01 15.61 -15.98
CA ASP A 112 21.72 16.69 -15.03
C ASP A 112 20.66 16.35 -13.99
N TYR A 113 19.83 15.32 -14.25
CA TYR A 113 18.74 14.95 -13.34
C TYR A 113 18.24 13.53 -13.58
N VAL A 114 17.62 12.97 -12.53
CA VAL A 114 16.69 11.83 -12.62
C VAL A 114 15.33 12.32 -12.13
N ALA A 115 14.27 12.11 -12.93
CA ALA A 115 12.91 12.51 -12.56
C ALA A 115 11.97 11.29 -12.70
N TRP A 116 11.11 11.07 -11.70
CA TRP A 116 10.17 9.94 -11.68
C TRP A 116 8.76 10.40 -11.96
N PHE A 117 8.00 9.53 -12.61
CA PHE A 117 6.62 9.78 -13.07
C PHE A 117 5.70 8.64 -12.68
N ILE A 118 4.47 8.97 -12.28
CA ILE A 118 3.37 8.02 -12.07
C ILE A 118 2.18 8.51 -12.90
N ASN A 119 1.66 7.64 -13.76
CA ASN A 119 0.52 7.96 -14.67
C ASN A 119 0.75 9.27 -15.44
N GLY A 120 2.00 9.51 -15.85
CA GLY A 120 2.40 10.65 -16.66
C GLY A 120 2.67 11.95 -15.89
N GLU A 121 2.45 11.96 -14.56
CA GLU A 121 2.74 13.12 -13.73
C GLU A 121 4.09 12.97 -13.04
N GLU A 122 4.94 14.01 -13.09
CA GLU A 122 6.23 14.03 -12.38
C GLU A 122 5.96 14.11 -10.88
N VAL A 123 6.44 13.12 -10.14
CA VAL A 123 6.22 13.01 -8.68
C VAL A 123 7.47 13.36 -7.88
N TYR A 124 8.67 13.26 -8.50
CA TYR A 124 9.91 13.56 -7.80
C TYR A 124 11.03 13.80 -8.81
N ARG A 125 12.03 14.58 -8.41
CA ARG A 125 13.22 14.86 -9.24
C ARG A 125 14.44 15.05 -8.34
N GLN A 126 15.55 14.40 -8.71
CA GLN A 126 16.86 14.59 -8.07
C GLN A 126 17.79 15.33 -9.05
N THR A 127 18.50 16.34 -8.53
CA THR A 127 19.46 17.15 -9.30
C THR A 127 20.76 17.36 -8.54
N ASP A 128 20.97 16.67 -7.43
CA ASP A 128 22.16 16.80 -6.58
C ASP A 128 23.40 16.19 -7.26
N GLU A 129 24.57 16.50 -6.70
CA GLU A 129 25.87 16.17 -7.29
C GLU A 129 26.02 14.67 -7.66
N HIS A 130 25.44 13.76 -6.88
CA HIS A 130 25.51 12.31 -7.15
C HIS A 130 24.94 11.91 -8.52
N ILE A 131 24.03 12.70 -9.09
CA ILE A 131 23.47 12.44 -10.43
C ILE A 131 24.59 12.43 -11.49
N THR A 132 25.61 13.27 -11.31
CA THR A 132 26.73 13.34 -12.28
C THR A 132 27.62 12.10 -12.26
N ASP A 133 27.43 11.20 -11.27
CA ASP A 133 28.15 9.92 -11.20
C ASP A 133 27.41 8.79 -11.94
N LEU A 134 26.19 9.04 -12.45
CA LEU A 134 25.42 8.07 -13.25
C LEU A 134 25.89 8.12 -14.71
N ILE A 135 27.08 7.56 -14.97
CA ILE A 135 27.76 7.68 -16.27
C ILE A 135 27.97 6.34 -16.97
N HIS A 136 27.55 5.25 -16.36
CA HIS A 136 27.75 3.90 -16.92
C HIS A 136 26.48 3.39 -17.59
N PRO A 137 26.57 2.90 -18.85
CA PRO A 137 25.42 2.30 -19.49
C PRO A 137 24.86 1.14 -18.66
N SER A 138 23.54 1.08 -18.57
CA SER A 138 22.81 0.15 -17.70
C SER A 138 21.80 -0.65 -18.49
N LYS A 139 21.46 -1.82 -17.99
CA LYS A 139 20.36 -2.65 -18.51
C LYS A 139 19.05 -2.18 -17.92
N ILE A 140 17.97 -2.35 -18.67
CA ILE A 140 16.60 -2.17 -18.18
C ILE A 140 16.18 -3.51 -17.57
N MET A 141 15.70 -3.50 -16.34
CA MET A 141 15.42 -4.73 -15.59
C MET A 141 14.05 -4.68 -14.90
N MET A 142 13.46 -5.86 -14.74
CA MET A 142 12.23 -6.09 -13.97
C MET A 142 12.44 -7.35 -13.14
N ASN A 143 12.01 -7.32 -11.87
CA ASN A 143 12.10 -8.53 -11.05
C ASN A 143 10.96 -8.63 -10.03
N ILE A 144 10.82 -9.83 -9.47
CA ILE A 144 10.02 -10.12 -8.28
C ILE A 144 10.85 -11.01 -7.36
N TRP A 145 10.93 -10.63 -6.07
CA TRP A 145 11.78 -11.32 -5.11
C TRP A 145 11.36 -11.07 -3.66
N ASN A 146 11.88 -11.85 -2.72
CA ASN A 146 11.63 -11.68 -1.29
C ASN A 146 12.94 -11.35 -0.55
N PRO A 147 13.12 -10.06 -0.18
CA PRO A 147 14.30 -9.62 0.58
C PRO A 147 14.40 -10.22 1.99
N VAL A 148 15.61 -10.22 2.55
CA VAL A 148 15.85 -10.60 3.96
C VAL A 148 15.59 -9.44 4.94
N TYR A 149 15.16 -8.29 4.45
CA TYR A 149 15.10 -7.02 5.21
C TYR A 149 13.68 -6.77 5.73
N ASP A 150 13.32 -7.44 6.85
CA ASP A 150 11.97 -7.36 7.44
C ASP A 150 11.55 -5.92 7.79
N ASP A 151 12.51 -5.06 8.16
CA ASP A 151 12.26 -3.65 8.49
C ASP A 151 11.86 -2.82 7.27
N TRP A 152 12.09 -3.33 6.05
CA TRP A 152 11.73 -2.71 4.79
C TRP A 152 10.46 -3.33 4.22
N VAL A 153 10.47 -4.63 3.93
CA VAL A 153 9.40 -5.32 3.20
C VAL A 153 8.36 -6.02 4.08
N GLY A 154 8.58 -6.08 5.41
CA GLY A 154 7.74 -6.82 6.33
C GLY A 154 8.16 -8.29 6.45
N PHE A 155 7.50 -9.00 7.37
CA PHE A 155 7.83 -10.40 7.65
C PHE A 155 7.32 -11.31 6.55
N TRP A 156 8.20 -12.14 6.02
CA TRP A 156 7.85 -13.11 4.99
C TRP A 156 6.91 -14.20 5.55
N ASP A 157 5.87 -14.52 4.80
CA ASP A 157 4.90 -15.58 5.12
C ASP A 157 4.68 -16.43 3.86
N ASP A 158 5.26 -17.62 3.81
CA ASP A 158 5.20 -18.49 2.64
C ASP A 158 3.79 -19.04 2.32
N ARG A 159 2.82 -18.85 3.24
CA ARG A 159 1.43 -19.21 2.97
C ARG A 159 0.80 -18.34 1.88
N VAL A 160 1.43 -17.19 1.56
CA VAL A 160 0.90 -16.30 0.51
C VAL A 160 1.33 -16.71 -0.90
N LEU A 161 2.32 -17.60 -1.05
CA LEU A 161 2.75 -18.06 -2.37
C LEU A 161 1.67 -18.89 -3.08
N PRO A 162 1.62 -18.84 -4.43
CA PRO A 162 2.48 -18.04 -5.31
C PRO A 162 2.06 -16.56 -5.39
N ARG A 163 2.96 -15.70 -5.89
CA ARG A 163 2.67 -14.30 -6.16
C ARG A 163 3.14 -13.93 -7.55
N PHE A 164 2.39 -13.03 -8.20
CA PHE A 164 2.59 -12.67 -9.59
C PHE A 164 2.60 -11.15 -9.74
N ALA A 165 3.59 -10.63 -10.48
CA ALA A 165 3.62 -9.26 -10.95
C ALA A 165 3.38 -9.27 -12.45
N TYR A 166 2.47 -8.41 -12.94
CA TYR A 166 2.02 -8.40 -14.33
C TYR A 166 2.53 -7.12 -15.01
N TYR A 167 3.31 -7.28 -16.07
CA TYR A 167 3.86 -6.18 -16.87
C TYR A 167 3.17 -6.17 -18.21
N ASP A 168 2.49 -5.06 -18.54
CA ASP A 168 1.70 -4.88 -19.76
C ASP A 168 2.61 -4.46 -20.93
N TRP A 169 3.47 -3.47 -20.67
CA TRP A 169 4.45 -3.02 -21.66
C TRP A 169 5.62 -2.29 -20.98
N VAL A 170 6.75 -2.27 -21.72
CA VAL A 170 7.92 -1.43 -21.39
C VAL A 170 8.28 -0.60 -22.62
N ARG A 171 8.61 0.69 -22.39
CA ARG A 171 8.99 1.64 -23.46
C ARG A 171 10.31 2.31 -23.11
N TYR A 172 11.15 2.47 -24.14
CA TYR A 172 12.41 3.20 -24.03
C TYR A 172 12.49 4.27 -25.09
N SER A 173 12.90 5.50 -24.66
CA SER A 173 13.23 6.62 -25.54
C SER A 173 14.64 7.12 -25.18
N SER A 174 15.50 7.27 -26.20
CA SER A 174 16.88 7.72 -25.98
C SER A 174 16.94 9.22 -25.71
N TYR A 175 17.91 9.64 -24.90
CA TYR A 175 18.14 11.07 -24.59
C TYR A 175 18.75 11.77 -25.82
N THR A 176 18.04 12.75 -26.37
CA THR A 176 18.40 13.51 -27.60
C THR A 176 18.14 15.00 -27.35
N PRO A 177 18.93 15.65 -26.47
CA PRO A 177 18.63 17.00 -26.01
C PRO A 177 18.47 18.00 -27.16
N GLY A 178 17.38 18.77 -27.12
CA GLY A 178 17.05 19.81 -28.10
C GLY A 178 16.54 19.28 -29.44
N SER A 179 16.35 17.93 -29.58
CA SER A 179 15.95 17.36 -30.87
C SER A 179 15.00 16.15 -30.76
N GLY A 180 14.49 15.88 -29.55
CA GLY A 180 13.53 14.80 -29.31
C GLY A 180 12.09 15.20 -29.58
N ASP A 181 11.17 14.30 -29.23
CA ASP A 181 9.73 14.47 -29.49
C ASP A 181 8.87 14.18 -28.24
N SER A 182 9.47 13.86 -27.11
CA SER A 182 8.75 13.46 -25.89
C SER A 182 9.53 13.81 -24.62
N GLY A 183 8.87 13.69 -23.48
CA GLY A 183 9.44 13.94 -22.15
C GLY A 183 9.71 15.41 -21.88
N THR A 184 10.46 15.67 -20.81
CA THR A 184 10.79 17.04 -20.38
C THR A 184 11.52 17.78 -21.51
N ASP A 185 11.01 18.95 -21.89
CA ASP A 185 11.55 19.84 -22.93
C ASP A 185 11.70 19.14 -24.30
N ASN A 186 10.97 18.04 -24.55
CA ASN A 186 11.10 17.23 -25.76
C ASN A 186 12.54 16.75 -25.98
N ASN A 187 13.19 16.30 -24.92
CA ASN A 187 14.60 15.86 -24.97
C ASN A 187 14.77 14.36 -25.21
N PHE A 188 13.69 13.63 -25.53
CA PHE A 188 13.77 12.18 -25.71
C PHE A 188 13.14 11.76 -27.05
N THR A 189 13.74 10.76 -27.69
CA THR A 189 13.28 10.22 -28.98
C THR A 189 12.93 8.74 -28.83
N TYR A 190 11.69 8.41 -29.13
CA TYR A 190 11.16 7.04 -29.08
C TYR A 190 12.09 6.06 -29.81
N GLN A 191 12.40 4.95 -29.17
CA GLN A 191 13.20 3.87 -29.76
C GLN A 191 12.37 2.60 -29.95
N TRP A 192 11.74 2.11 -28.88
CA TRP A 192 10.93 0.88 -28.95
C TRP A 192 9.97 0.78 -27.77
N GLN A 193 8.93 -0.03 -27.99
CA GLN A 193 8.04 -0.53 -26.95
C GLN A 193 7.92 -2.04 -27.13
N ASP A 194 7.81 -2.77 -26.04
CA ASP A 194 7.53 -4.19 -26.02
C ASP A 194 6.25 -4.41 -25.23
N ASP A 195 5.26 -4.99 -25.89
CA ASP A 195 3.93 -5.29 -25.33
C ASP A 195 3.83 -6.75 -24.85
N PHE A 196 4.95 -7.45 -24.78
CA PHE A 196 5.12 -8.79 -24.22
C PHE A 196 4.21 -9.88 -24.83
N ASP A 197 3.79 -9.72 -26.09
CA ASP A 197 3.03 -10.76 -26.82
C ASP A 197 3.81 -12.09 -26.89
N GLU A 198 5.13 -12.02 -27.00
CA GLU A 198 6.03 -13.20 -27.00
C GLU A 198 7.44 -12.82 -26.56
N PHE A 199 8.23 -13.80 -26.17
CA PHE A 199 9.62 -13.57 -25.73
C PHE A 199 10.52 -13.19 -26.92
N ASP A 200 11.07 -11.97 -26.89
CA ASP A 200 12.07 -11.52 -27.86
C ASP A 200 13.49 -11.70 -27.28
N GLY A 201 14.13 -12.82 -27.58
CA GLY A 201 15.48 -13.11 -27.11
C GLY A 201 16.58 -12.24 -27.74
N SER A 202 16.26 -11.38 -28.71
CA SER A 202 17.22 -10.40 -29.21
C SER A 202 17.24 -9.14 -28.35
N ARG A 203 16.14 -8.88 -27.61
CA ARG A 203 16.01 -7.73 -26.71
C ARG A 203 16.22 -8.13 -25.24
N TRP A 204 15.70 -9.29 -24.84
CA TRP A 204 15.62 -9.70 -23.42
C TRP A 204 16.43 -10.96 -23.11
N GLU A 205 16.98 -10.98 -21.90
CA GLU A 205 17.63 -12.12 -21.28
C GLU A 205 16.84 -12.52 -20.04
N LYS A 206 16.43 -13.78 -19.95
CA LYS A 206 15.84 -14.37 -18.73
C LYS A 206 16.96 -14.78 -17.78
N LYS A 207 16.95 -14.27 -16.56
CA LYS A 207 17.97 -14.63 -15.58
C LYS A 207 17.69 -16.01 -14.97
N ASP A 208 18.73 -16.84 -14.87
CA ASP A 208 18.59 -18.20 -14.39
C ASP A 208 19.67 -18.52 -13.34
N ASN A 209 19.30 -19.29 -12.32
CA ASN A 209 20.17 -19.73 -11.24
C ASN A 209 20.95 -18.57 -10.60
N HIS A 210 20.27 -17.45 -10.36
CA HIS A 210 20.90 -16.24 -9.84
C HIS A 210 20.26 -15.81 -8.52
N THR A 211 21.11 -15.43 -7.58
CA THR A 211 20.70 -14.84 -6.30
C THR A 211 21.87 -14.03 -5.73
N TRP A 212 21.61 -13.29 -4.65
CA TRP A 212 22.64 -12.54 -3.91
C TRP A 212 22.29 -12.53 -2.42
N GLY A 213 23.19 -12.03 -1.57
CA GLY A 213 23.08 -12.11 -0.12
C GLY A 213 21.87 -11.42 0.52
N GLY A 214 21.18 -10.54 -0.20
CA GLY A 214 19.97 -9.87 0.27
C GLY A 214 18.67 -10.52 -0.17
N ASN A 215 18.75 -11.55 -1.03
CA ASN A 215 17.58 -12.19 -1.67
C ASN A 215 17.39 -13.61 -1.13
N GLN A 216 16.20 -13.90 -0.60
CA GLN A 216 15.87 -15.26 -0.13
C GLN A 216 15.50 -16.19 -1.29
N SER A 217 15.12 -15.64 -2.47
CA SER A 217 14.77 -16.46 -3.63
C SER A 217 15.95 -16.62 -4.59
N THR A 218 15.89 -17.65 -5.41
CA THR A 218 16.76 -17.83 -6.57
C THR A 218 15.94 -17.56 -7.82
N PHE A 219 16.44 -16.70 -8.70
CA PHE A 219 15.78 -16.44 -9.98
C PHE A 219 15.92 -17.64 -10.91
N ILE A 220 14.80 -18.03 -11.54
CA ILE A 220 14.74 -19.14 -12.49
C ILE A 220 13.96 -18.70 -13.75
N MET A 221 14.35 -19.27 -14.89
CA MET A 221 13.73 -18.93 -16.19
C MET A 221 12.25 -19.32 -16.25
N GLU A 222 11.86 -20.39 -15.57
CA GLU A 222 10.51 -20.92 -15.56
C GLU A 222 9.51 -19.95 -14.91
N ASN A 223 9.99 -19.06 -14.06
CA ASN A 223 9.17 -18.04 -13.38
C ASN A 223 9.01 -16.76 -14.21
N ILE A 224 9.51 -16.75 -15.47
CA ILE A 224 9.37 -15.64 -16.41
C ILE A 224 8.45 -16.10 -17.54
N VAL A 225 7.17 -15.77 -17.45
CA VAL A 225 6.11 -16.32 -18.29
C VAL A 225 5.54 -15.21 -19.20
N TYR A 226 5.16 -15.57 -20.39
CA TYR A 226 4.49 -14.72 -21.37
C TYR A 226 3.12 -15.36 -21.62
N GLU A 227 2.05 -14.69 -21.18
CA GLU A 227 0.69 -15.25 -21.29
C GLU A 227 -0.34 -14.11 -21.35
N ASP A 228 -1.32 -14.26 -22.24
CA ASP A 228 -2.44 -13.31 -22.42
C ASP A 228 -2.01 -11.86 -22.68
N GLY A 229 -0.86 -11.65 -23.33
CA GLY A 229 -0.35 -10.31 -23.64
C GLY A 229 0.36 -9.64 -22.48
N TYR A 230 0.82 -10.42 -21.50
CA TYR A 230 1.58 -9.90 -20.35
C TYR A 230 2.89 -10.66 -20.17
N LEU A 231 3.90 -9.97 -19.73
CA LEU A 231 5.02 -10.59 -19.02
C LEU A 231 4.57 -10.78 -17.57
N ILE A 232 4.60 -12.01 -17.10
CA ILE A 232 4.24 -12.37 -15.72
C ILE A 232 5.49 -12.86 -15.02
N LEU A 233 5.94 -12.12 -14.01
CA LEU A 233 7.04 -12.52 -13.14
C LEU A 233 6.47 -13.18 -11.89
N CYS A 234 6.95 -14.40 -11.61
CA CYS A 234 6.38 -15.25 -10.58
C CYS A 234 7.34 -15.36 -9.39
N LEU A 235 6.77 -15.31 -8.18
CA LEU A 235 7.46 -15.67 -6.92
C LEU A 235 6.76 -16.91 -6.39
N THR A 236 7.50 -18.01 -6.33
CA THR A 236 6.95 -19.35 -6.03
C THR A 236 7.85 -20.08 -5.04
N ASP A 237 7.43 -21.28 -4.65
CA ASP A 237 8.31 -22.25 -4.00
C ASP A 237 8.81 -23.30 -5.02
N ASP A 238 9.53 -24.31 -4.53
CA ASP A 238 10.08 -25.40 -5.35
C ASP A 238 9.00 -26.36 -5.87
N GLU A 239 7.80 -26.36 -5.26
CA GLU A 239 6.77 -27.34 -5.58
C GLU A 239 5.97 -26.95 -6.84
N TYR A 240 5.67 -25.67 -6.99
CA TYR A 240 4.84 -25.17 -8.09
C TYR A 240 5.48 -23.93 -8.72
N ILE A 241 6.37 -24.15 -9.68
CA ILE A 241 7.09 -23.08 -10.39
C ILE A 241 6.32 -22.61 -11.63
N GLY A 242 6.58 -21.38 -12.05
CA GLY A 242 5.94 -20.76 -13.21
C GLY A 242 4.59 -20.13 -12.86
N TYR A 243 3.83 -19.76 -13.89
CA TYR A 243 2.53 -19.10 -13.73
C TYR A 243 1.45 -20.17 -13.55
N GLN A 244 1.38 -20.68 -12.35
CA GLN A 244 0.35 -21.63 -11.93
C GLN A 244 0.11 -21.49 -10.43
N ASP A 245 -1.12 -21.62 -10.04
CA ASP A 245 -1.48 -21.68 -8.64
C ASP A 245 -2.22 -22.98 -8.38
N GLN A 246 -1.58 -23.89 -7.66
CA GLN A 246 -2.15 -25.17 -7.24
C GLN A 246 -2.26 -25.25 -5.72
N LYS A 247 -2.03 -24.13 -5.05
CA LYS A 247 -2.21 -24.05 -3.60
C LYS A 247 -3.65 -23.66 -3.29
N ARG A 248 -4.05 -24.00 -2.10
CA ARG A 248 -5.39 -23.69 -1.58
C ARG A 248 -5.37 -22.41 -0.79
N PRO A 249 -6.45 -21.66 -0.74
CA PRO A 249 -6.52 -20.52 0.16
C PRO A 249 -6.24 -20.95 1.61
N TYR A 250 -5.49 -20.11 2.32
CA TYR A 250 -5.24 -20.25 3.75
C TYR A 250 -5.91 -19.10 4.48
N LEU A 251 -6.40 -19.41 5.67
CA LEU A 251 -6.95 -18.44 6.59
C LEU A 251 -5.77 -17.79 7.36
N LEU A 252 -5.51 -16.51 7.14
CA LEU A 252 -4.35 -15.83 7.73
C LEU A 252 -4.67 -15.27 9.11
N TRP A 253 -5.76 -14.49 9.22
CA TRP A 253 -6.21 -13.92 10.49
C TRP A 253 -7.71 -13.61 10.44
N ALA A 254 -8.30 -13.46 11.63
CA ALA A 254 -9.66 -12.98 11.78
C ALA A 254 -9.71 -11.99 12.94
N ARG A 255 -10.46 -10.90 12.77
CA ARG A 255 -10.54 -9.85 13.79
C ARG A 255 -11.98 -9.36 13.93
N ALA A 256 -12.45 -9.28 15.16
CA ALA A 256 -13.78 -8.75 15.48
C ALA A 256 -13.76 -7.22 15.51
N GLY A 257 -14.89 -6.60 15.13
CA GLY A 257 -15.08 -5.16 15.22
C GLY A 257 -16.57 -4.80 15.18
N GLY A 258 -17.11 -4.32 16.28
CA GLY A 258 -18.53 -4.02 16.38
C GLY A 258 -19.39 -5.27 16.19
N ASP A 259 -20.28 -5.26 15.19
CA ASP A 259 -21.15 -6.40 14.84
C ASP A 259 -20.59 -7.22 13.67
N SER A 260 -19.30 -7.09 13.40
CA SER A 260 -18.68 -7.79 12.26
C SER A 260 -17.34 -8.43 12.61
N ILE A 261 -16.91 -9.35 11.76
CA ILE A 261 -15.60 -10.01 11.83
C ILE A 261 -14.97 -9.88 10.44
N MET A 262 -13.76 -9.32 10.38
CA MET A 262 -12.96 -9.30 9.16
C MET A 262 -12.12 -10.57 9.12
N VAL A 263 -12.12 -11.26 8.01
CA VAL A 263 -11.44 -12.56 7.82
C VAL A 263 -10.53 -12.41 6.60
N GLN A 264 -9.23 -12.59 6.79
CA GLN A 264 -8.21 -12.44 5.74
C GLN A 264 -7.71 -13.79 5.25
N PHE A 265 -7.63 -13.92 3.94
CA PHE A 265 -7.12 -15.12 3.27
C PHE A 265 -5.82 -14.82 2.55
N SER A 266 -5.08 -15.87 2.23
CA SER A 266 -3.78 -15.78 1.56
C SER A 266 -3.86 -15.30 0.11
N GLU A 267 -5.01 -15.48 -0.55
CA GLU A 267 -5.16 -15.26 -1.99
C GLU A 267 -6.56 -14.79 -2.35
N GLU A 268 -6.79 -14.51 -3.63
CA GLU A 268 -8.09 -14.06 -4.15
C GLU A 268 -9.08 -15.23 -4.15
N LEU A 269 -10.31 -14.89 -3.79
CA LEU A 269 -11.35 -15.89 -3.53
C LEU A 269 -12.46 -15.81 -4.58
N ASP A 270 -13.02 -16.98 -4.85
CA ASP A 270 -14.23 -17.08 -5.66
C ASP A 270 -15.39 -16.31 -4.99
N PHE A 271 -16.05 -15.49 -5.78
CA PHE A 271 -17.10 -14.58 -5.32
C PHE A 271 -18.28 -15.32 -4.67
N GLU A 272 -18.73 -16.43 -5.25
CA GLU A 272 -19.91 -17.14 -4.75
C GLU A 272 -19.64 -17.87 -3.43
N THR A 273 -18.54 -18.59 -3.35
CA THR A 273 -18.21 -19.39 -2.17
C THR A 273 -17.79 -18.51 -0.99
N SER A 274 -17.08 -17.39 -1.25
CA SER A 274 -16.64 -16.48 -0.20
C SER A 274 -17.81 -15.77 0.48
N GLN A 275 -18.95 -15.61 -0.20
CA GLN A 275 -20.12 -14.93 0.34
C GLN A 275 -21.21 -15.89 0.87
N ASN A 276 -20.95 -17.19 0.82
CA ASN A 276 -21.88 -18.18 1.36
C ASN A 276 -21.72 -18.29 2.88
N VAL A 277 -22.69 -17.81 3.62
CA VAL A 277 -22.67 -17.79 5.10
C VAL A 277 -22.47 -19.18 5.72
N ASN A 278 -22.88 -20.25 5.00
CA ASN A 278 -22.73 -21.62 5.50
C ASN A 278 -21.26 -22.09 5.53
N ASN A 279 -20.37 -21.36 4.87
CA ASN A 279 -18.94 -21.65 4.86
C ASN A 279 -18.21 -21.14 6.12
N TYR A 280 -18.93 -20.42 6.98
CA TYR A 280 -18.35 -19.79 8.18
C TYR A 280 -19.14 -20.23 9.43
N SER A 281 -18.41 -20.57 10.48
CA SER A 281 -18.99 -20.87 11.78
C SER A 281 -18.18 -20.17 12.87
N VAL A 282 -18.84 -19.34 13.66
CA VAL A 282 -18.19 -18.54 14.71
C VAL A 282 -18.67 -19.01 16.09
N SER A 283 -17.73 -19.30 16.99
CA SER A 283 -18.10 -19.71 18.35
C SER A 283 -18.78 -18.55 19.07
N GLY A 284 -19.98 -18.83 19.60
CA GLY A 284 -20.75 -17.84 20.37
C GLY A 284 -21.46 -16.77 19.53
N ALA A 285 -21.58 -16.97 18.21
CA ALA A 285 -22.24 -15.98 17.34
C ALA A 285 -22.89 -16.65 16.12
N THR A 286 -23.86 -15.98 15.52
CA THR A 286 -24.51 -16.41 14.28
C THR A 286 -24.06 -15.52 13.12
N VAL A 287 -23.52 -16.13 12.05
CA VAL A 287 -23.16 -15.39 10.83
C VAL A 287 -24.43 -15.07 10.04
N VAL A 288 -24.70 -13.78 9.83
CA VAL A 288 -25.91 -13.26 9.16
C VAL A 288 -25.66 -13.00 7.69
N SER A 289 -24.49 -12.44 7.37
CA SER A 289 -24.08 -12.22 5.98
C SER A 289 -22.55 -12.27 5.87
N ALA A 290 -22.08 -12.54 4.66
CA ALA A 290 -20.67 -12.50 4.29
C ALA A 290 -20.53 -11.64 3.04
N ALA A 291 -19.56 -10.72 3.02
CA ALA A 291 -19.32 -9.83 1.89
C ALA A 291 -17.82 -9.79 1.62
N ILE A 292 -17.44 -10.12 0.38
CA ILE A 292 -16.05 -10.03 -0.04
C ILE A 292 -15.69 -8.55 -0.27
N MET A 293 -14.50 -8.15 0.16
CA MET A 293 -14.00 -6.79 0.02
C MET A 293 -13.34 -6.59 -1.34
N GLU A 294 -13.03 -5.34 -1.70
CA GLU A 294 -12.47 -4.96 -3.01
C GLU A 294 -11.13 -5.65 -3.33
N ASN A 295 -10.37 -6.02 -2.32
CA ASN A 295 -9.09 -6.73 -2.52
C ASN A 295 -9.27 -8.22 -2.83
N HIS A 296 -10.49 -8.72 -2.87
CA HIS A 296 -10.87 -10.12 -3.13
C HIS A 296 -10.20 -11.16 -2.20
N ARG A 297 -9.53 -10.71 -1.12
CA ARG A 297 -8.81 -11.57 -0.15
C ARG A 297 -9.36 -11.44 1.27
N THR A 298 -10.26 -10.49 1.48
CA THR A 298 -10.85 -10.21 2.80
C THR A 298 -12.36 -10.39 2.73
N VAL A 299 -12.93 -11.09 3.70
CA VAL A 299 -14.38 -11.25 3.82
C VAL A 299 -14.82 -10.58 5.11
N LYS A 300 -15.82 -9.70 5.00
CA LYS A 300 -16.47 -9.07 6.15
C LYS A 300 -17.72 -9.88 6.50
N LEU A 301 -17.73 -10.53 7.66
CA LEU A 301 -18.87 -11.26 8.19
C LEU A 301 -19.67 -10.34 9.11
N LYS A 302 -20.98 -10.24 8.91
CA LYS A 302 -21.88 -9.63 9.89
C LYS A 302 -22.39 -10.72 10.82
N VAL A 303 -22.35 -10.44 12.09
CA VAL A 303 -22.73 -11.43 13.12
C VAL A 303 -23.80 -10.89 14.06
N UNK A 304 -24.46 -11.80 14.35
CA UNK A 304 -25.44 -11.45 15.30
C UNK A 304 -25.18 -12.26 16.54
N ASP A 305 -25.87 -11.78 17.61
CA ASP A 305 -25.82 -12.47 18.90
C ASP A 305 -24.37 -12.64 19.40
N MET A 306 -23.55 -11.61 19.16
CA MET A 306 -22.10 -11.69 19.39
C MET A 306 -21.78 -11.63 20.89
N SER A 307 -21.95 -12.77 21.54
CA SER A 307 -21.51 -13.01 22.89
C SER A 307 -20.31 -13.97 22.80
N LEU A 308 -19.18 -13.43 22.30
CA LEU A 308 -17.98 -14.24 22.07
C LEU A 308 -17.37 -14.68 23.41
N ASP A 309 -16.99 -15.94 23.47
CA ASP A 309 -16.32 -16.50 24.65
C ASP A 309 -14.90 -15.91 24.80
N GLU A 310 -14.19 -16.31 25.81
CA GLU A 310 -12.84 -15.78 26.09
C GLU A 310 -11.84 -16.07 24.97
N ASN A 311 -12.08 -17.14 24.19
CA ASN A 311 -11.21 -17.57 23.09
C ASN A 311 -12.06 -17.87 21.85
N PRO A 312 -12.73 -16.86 21.28
CA PRO A 312 -13.60 -17.11 20.14
C PRO A 312 -12.80 -17.58 18.93
N ASN A 313 -13.38 -18.54 18.19
CA ASN A 313 -12.79 -19.12 16.99
C ASN A 313 -13.74 -18.99 15.81
N ILE A 314 -13.14 -18.97 14.64
CA ILE A 314 -13.90 -19.08 13.39
C ILE A 314 -13.44 -20.31 12.61
N UNK A 315 -14.17 -21.13 11.94
CA UNK A 315 -14.02 -22.13 11.21
C UNK A 315 -14.39 -21.71 9.94
N VAL A 316 -13.74 -22.01 9.04
CA VAL A 316 -14.02 -21.73 7.64
C VAL A 316 -13.84 -23.00 6.81
N MET A 317 -14.73 -23.21 5.85
CA MET A 317 -14.69 -24.40 5.00
C MET A 317 -15.32 -24.10 3.63
N GLY A 318 -14.91 -24.84 2.59
CA GLY A 318 -15.56 -24.80 1.29
C GLY A 318 -15.42 -23.48 0.53
N ILE A 319 -14.41 -22.74 0.84
CA ILE A 319 -14.07 -21.51 0.08
C ILE A 319 -13.18 -21.89 -1.10
N UNK A 320 -13.28 -21.57 -2.22
CA UNK A 320 -12.62 -21.70 -3.35
C UNK A 320 -11.81 -20.50 -3.54
N ASP A 321 -10.77 -20.65 -4.22
CA ASP A 321 -10.05 -19.53 -4.82
C ASP A 321 -10.65 -19.14 -6.18
N ASP A 322 -10.08 -18.10 -6.82
CA ASP A 322 -10.56 -17.62 -8.14
C ASP A 322 -9.87 -18.34 -9.31
N ASN A 323 -9.15 -19.42 -9.06
CA ASN A 323 -8.43 -20.18 -10.09
C ASN A 323 -9.34 -21.11 -10.92
N ASN A 324 -8.84 -21.58 -12.03
CA ASN A 324 -9.55 -22.53 -12.90
C ASN A 324 -8.63 -23.70 -13.28
N PRO A 325 -8.83 -24.90 -12.69
CA PRO A 325 -9.86 -25.27 -11.69
C PRO A 325 -9.55 -24.73 -10.31
N PRO A 326 -10.59 -24.44 -9.53
CA PRO A 326 -10.37 -23.87 -8.17
C PRO A 326 -9.84 -24.88 -7.15
N UNK A 327 -9.01 -24.47 -6.24
CA UNK A 327 -8.55 -25.15 -5.17
C UNK A 327 -9.38 -24.77 -4.04
N VAL A 328 -9.71 -25.72 -3.28
CA VAL A 328 -10.68 -25.49 -2.20
C VAL A 328 -10.02 -25.49 -0.82
N LEU A 329 -10.27 -24.45 -0.01
CA LEU A 329 -9.78 -24.35 1.38
C LEU A 329 -10.23 -25.54 2.22
N UNK A 330 -9.40 -26.12 2.63
CA UNK A 330 -9.57 -27.11 3.52
C UNK A 330 -10.15 -26.53 4.71
N VAL A 331 -10.74 -27.31 5.57
CA VAL A 331 -11.31 -26.84 6.83
C VAL A 331 -10.20 -26.26 7.72
N GLN A 332 -10.31 -25.02 8.06
CA GLN A 332 -9.36 -24.34 8.96
C GLN A 332 -10.10 -23.62 10.08
N SER A 333 -9.45 -23.51 11.23
CA SER A 333 -9.99 -22.77 12.38
C SER A 333 -8.88 -21.93 12.98
N ILE A 334 -9.17 -20.65 13.22
CA ILE A 334 -8.26 -19.74 13.91
C ILE A 334 -9.00 -19.00 15.01
N GLN A 335 -8.24 -18.48 15.96
CA GLN A 335 -8.76 -17.61 17.00
C GLN A 335 -9.07 -16.23 16.39
N ILE A 336 -10.18 -15.64 16.82
CA ILE A 336 -10.56 -14.30 16.40
C ILE A 336 -9.86 -13.28 17.32
N ASP A 337 -9.12 -12.37 16.74
CA ASP A 337 -8.51 -11.26 17.48
C ASP A 337 -9.62 -10.31 17.97
N MET A 338 -9.67 -10.08 19.26
CA MET A 338 -10.71 -9.24 19.88
C MET A 338 -10.18 -7.82 20.09
N PRO A 339 -10.97 -6.78 19.76
CA PRO A 339 -10.52 -5.41 19.97
C PRO A 339 -10.29 -5.12 21.45
N GLN A 340 -9.22 -4.38 21.72
CA GLN A 340 -8.89 -3.88 23.07
C GLN A 340 -9.17 -2.38 23.08
N PRO A 341 -10.25 -1.93 23.74
CA PRO A 341 -10.61 -0.51 23.70
C PRO A 341 -9.49 0.40 24.15
N LEU A 342 -9.14 1.36 23.32
CA LEU A 342 -8.15 2.38 23.66
C LEU A 342 -8.76 3.45 24.57
N SER A 343 -7.94 3.96 25.48
CA SER A 343 -8.27 5.16 26.28
C SER A 343 -7.62 6.38 25.62
N PHE A 344 -8.33 7.48 25.60
CA PHE A 344 -7.78 8.73 25.06
C PHE A 344 -7.58 9.75 26.18
N PRO A 345 -6.48 10.54 26.17
CA PRO A 345 -5.44 10.53 25.14
C PRO A 345 -4.64 9.22 25.13
N LEU A 346 -4.46 8.67 23.93
CA LEU A 346 -3.49 7.60 23.71
C LEU A 346 -2.12 8.24 23.53
N LYS A 347 -1.18 7.85 24.38
CA LYS A 347 0.20 8.35 24.32
C LYS A 347 1.13 7.17 24.08
N VAL A 348 2.00 7.26 23.08
CA VAL A 348 2.93 6.17 22.75
C VAL A 348 4.36 6.70 22.74
N ASN A 349 5.25 5.96 23.37
CA ASN A 349 6.68 6.17 23.30
C ASN A 349 7.26 5.29 22.19
N ASN A 350 7.63 5.91 21.07
CA ASN A 350 8.12 5.20 19.88
C ASN A 350 9.60 4.78 20.01
N SER A 351 10.04 4.52 21.22
CA SER A 351 11.31 3.84 21.49
C SER A 351 11.13 2.35 21.86
N GLY A 352 9.90 1.85 21.76
CA GLY A 352 9.59 0.43 22.05
C GLY A 352 9.41 0.08 23.52
N SER A 353 9.33 1.07 24.40
CA SER A 353 9.19 0.80 25.86
C SER A 353 8.26 1.77 26.58
N UNK A 354 7.65 1.51 27.48
CA UNK A 354 6.84 2.31 28.22
C UNK A 354 7.62 3.41 28.78
N TYR A 355 6.94 4.45 29.04
CA TYR A 355 7.55 5.60 29.75
C TYR A 355 6.46 6.47 30.36
N GLY A 356 6.42 6.54 31.66
CA GLY A 356 5.43 7.35 32.38
C GLY A 356 4.00 6.90 32.08
N ASP A 357 3.24 7.72 31.41
CA ASP A 357 1.90 7.39 30.84
C ASP A 357 1.88 7.12 29.32
N UNK A 358 3.01 6.92 28.50
CA UNK A 358 3.22 6.59 27.29
C UNK A 358 3.32 5.19 27.22
N GLU A 359 2.48 4.53 26.58
CA GLU A 359 2.48 3.10 26.26
C GLU A 359 3.70 2.75 25.40
N ALA A 360 4.10 1.49 25.43
CA ALA A 360 5.18 1.00 24.56
C ALA A 360 4.70 0.92 23.11
N ASP A 361 5.54 1.31 22.17
CA ASP A 361 5.29 1.09 20.75
C ASP A 361 5.37 -0.41 20.39
N GLN A 362 4.73 -0.80 19.28
CA GLN A 362 4.66 -2.19 18.84
C GLN A 362 4.44 -2.28 17.32
N LEU A 363 4.68 -3.47 16.76
CA LEU A 363 4.41 -3.72 15.35
C LEU A 363 2.90 -3.84 15.10
N TRP A 364 2.45 -3.22 14.02
CA TRP A 364 1.06 -3.29 13.56
C TRP A 364 0.71 -4.73 13.15
N SER A 365 -0.44 -5.20 13.61
CA SER A 365 -0.98 -6.52 13.23
C SER A 365 -2.49 -6.58 13.46
N SER A 366 -3.12 -7.70 13.14
CA SER A 366 -4.54 -7.93 13.42
C SER A 366 -4.87 -7.92 14.92
N SER A 367 -3.89 -8.22 15.76
CA SER A 367 -4.12 -8.43 17.21
C SER A 367 -3.87 -7.19 18.06
N VAL A 368 -3.42 -6.05 17.47
CA VAL A 368 -3.09 -4.83 18.22
C VAL A 368 -3.97 -3.65 17.78
N GLU A 369 -4.04 -2.62 18.62
CA GLU A 369 -4.87 -1.44 18.33
C GLU A 369 -4.06 -0.29 17.72
N TYR A 370 -2.72 -0.32 17.84
CA TYR A 370 -1.84 0.70 17.27
C TYR A 370 -0.47 0.11 17.02
N GLY A 371 0.29 0.74 16.12
CA GLY A 371 1.68 0.32 15.89
C GLY A 371 2.24 0.80 14.56
N HIS A 372 3.56 0.62 14.44
CA HIS A 372 4.29 0.92 13.21
C HIS A 372 4.28 -0.29 12.27
N MET A 373 4.36 -0.05 10.96
CA MET A 373 4.45 -1.14 9.98
C MET A 373 5.89 -1.52 9.66
N ASN A 374 6.84 -0.60 9.87
CA ASN A 374 8.26 -0.82 9.59
C ASN A 374 9.10 0.13 10.45
N GLY A 375 10.41 -0.07 10.44
CA GLY A 375 11.34 0.79 11.14
C GLY A 375 12.16 0.04 12.19
N ASN A 376 13.09 0.76 12.79
CA ASN A 376 13.98 0.22 13.84
C ASN A 376 14.15 1.23 14.98
N TYR A 377 14.31 0.72 16.21
CA TYR A 377 14.48 1.56 17.38
C TYR A 377 15.95 1.97 17.55
N GLN A 378 16.17 3.27 17.78
CA GLN A 378 17.50 3.84 18.02
C GLN A 378 17.48 4.70 19.29
N PHE A 379 18.63 4.86 19.91
CA PHE A 379 18.74 5.60 21.18
C PHE A 379 20.00 6.47 21.18
N THR A 380 19.85 7.71 21.68
CA THR A 380 20.98 8.58 21.99
C THR A 380 21.33 8.50 23.48
N GLN A 381 22.58 8.78 23.80
CA GLN A 381 23.03 8.95 25.18
C GLN A 381 23.10 10.43 25.58
N GLU A 382 22.82 11.31 24.63
CA GLU A 382 22.90 12.77 24.86
C GLU A 382 21.65 13.27 25.61
N ALA A 383 21.83 14.29 26.42
CA ALA A 383 20.72 14.95 27.11
C ALA A 383 19.88 15.75 26.12
N ILE A 384 18.55 15.68 26.28
CA ILE A 384 17.61 16.38 25.41
C ILE A 384 17.29 17.76 26.03
N GLY A 385 17.55 18.80 25.24
CA GLY A 385 17.21 20.16 25.64
C GLY A 385 15.72 20.48 25.44
N SER A 386 15.29 21.59 26.03
CA SER A 386 13.95 22.16 25.87
C SER A 386 12.79 21.32 26.40
N THR A 387 13.05 20.27 27.20
CA THR A 387 12.00 19.42 27.79
C THR A 387 12.46 18.81 29.11
N ASP A 388 11.51 18.46 29.98
CA ASP A 388 11.74 17.65 31.18
C ASP A 388 11.35 16.17 30.93
N GLN A 389 11.05 15.82 29.67
CA GLN A 389 10.67 14.46 29.24
C GLN A 389 11.81 13.79 28.44
N ASP A 390 13.03 13.89 28.90
CA ASP A 390 14.24 13.42 28.19
C ASP A 390 14.08 12.03 27.56
N LEU A 391 13.57 11.10 28.33
CA LEU A 391 13.47 9.72 27.89
C LEU A 391 12.46 9.48 26.71
N UNK A 392 11.68 10.30 26.49
CA UNK A 392 10.85 10.26 25.43
C UNK A 392 11.53 10.51 24.19
N TYR A 393 12.27 11.44 24.26
CA TYR A 393 13.03 11.91 23.11
C TYR A 393 14.43 11.27 22.95
N UNK A 394 14.78 10.51 23.84
CA UNK A 394 15.93 9.87 23.80
C UNK A 394 15.96 8.77 22.89
N GLY A 395 14.82 8.07 22.80
CA GLY A 395 14.64 6.97 21.85
C GLY A 395 13.75 7.37 20.67
N SER A 396 13.95 6.71 19.54
CA SER A 396 13.14 6.97 18.33
C SER A 396 12.96 5.70 17.52
N LEU A 397 11.83 5.62 16.82
CA LEU A 397 11.60 4.69 15.73
C LEU A 397 12.10 5.38 14.45
N ASN A 398 13.11 4.84 13.81
CA ASN A 398 13.71 5.40 12.59
C ASN A 398 13.31 4.58 11.37
N ARG A 399 13.34 5.19 10.19
CA ARG A 399 12.90 4.62 8.90
C ARG A 399 11.42 4.24 8.93
N VAL A 400 10.63 4.97 9.72
CA VAL A 400 9.18 4.74 9.77
C VAL A 400 8.54 5.22 8.46
N VAL A 401 7.69 4.37 7.88
CA VAL A 401 6.94 4.70 6.66
C VAL A 401 5.45 4.80 6.98
N ALA A 402 4.93 3.95 7.85
CA ALA A 402 3.52 3.99 8.22
C ALA A 402 3.30 3.69 9.70
N TYR A 403 2.36 4.41 10.29
CA TYR A 403 1.89 4.22 11.67
C TYR A 403 0.37 4.21 11.66
N LYS A 404 -0.24 3.25 12.32
CA LYS A 404 -1.69 3.06 12.29
C LYS A 404 -2.26 2.93 13.69
N VAL A 405 -3.49 3.45 13.88
CA VAL A 405 -4.21 3.35 15.17
C VAL A 405 -5.69 3.05 14.91
N ARG A 406 -6.20 1.94 15.45
CA ARG A 406 -7.65 1.63 15.38
C ARG A 406 -8.39 2.51 16.35
N VAL A 407 -9.32 3.28 15.84
CA VAL A 407 -10.04 4.29 16.62
C VAL A 407 -11.53 4.26 16.29
N PRO A 408 -12.40 4.65 17.24
CA PRO A 408 -13.80 4.93 16.88
C PRO A 408 -13.92 5.98 15.78
N HIS A 409 -15.02 5.97 15.06
CA HIS A 409 -15.31 7.03 14.08
C HIS A 409 -15.39 8.36 14.83
N GLY A 410 -14.61 9.35 14.41
CA GLY A 410 -14.52 10.57 15.19
C GLY A 410 -13.67 11.67 14.58
N ILE A 411 -13.55 12.75 15.34
CA ILE A 411 -12.62 13.83 15.08
C ILE A 411 -11.50 13.75 16.12
N TYR A 412 -10.27 13.86 15.64
CA TYR A 412 -9.07 13.64 16.45
C TYR A 412 -8.11 14.81 16.35
N SER A 413 -7.18 14.84 17.29
CA SER A 413 -5.93 15.60 17.15
C SER A 413 -4.73 14.69 17.42
N UNK A 414 -3.54 14.69 16.69
CA UNK A 414 -2.40 14.01 16.79
C UNK A 414 -1.37 14.94 17.08
N THR A 415 -0.65 14.76 18.05
CA THR A 415 0.60 15.44 18.26
C THR A 415 1.71 14.44 17.99
N ILE A 416 2.66 14.83 17.13
CA ILE A 416 3.89 14.05 16.97
C ILE A 416 5.01 14.73 17.77
N LYS A 417 5.88 13.92 18.34
CA LYS A 417 7.00 14.32 19.17
C LYS A 417 8.28 13.87 18.50
N LEU A 418 9.20 14.80 18.27
CA LEU A 418 10.41 14.58 17.49
C LEU A 418 11.62 15.21 18.20
N SER A 419 12.80 14.62 17.99
CA SER A 419 14.09 15.23 18.36
C SER A 419 15.15 14.69 17.41
N GLU A 420 15.79 15.58 16.66
CA GLU A 420 16.90 15.17 15.79
C GLU A 420 18.13 14.85 16.64
N ASN A 421 18.44 13.56 16.77
CA ASN A 421 19.50 13.09 17.67
C ASN A 421 20.79 12.65 16.94
N HIS A 422 20.78 12.61 15.61
CA HIS A 422 21.91 12.06 14.86
C HIS A 422 22.58 13.07 13.95
N TYR A 423 21.80 13.86 13.23
CA TYR A 423 22.33 14.82 12.24
C TYR A 423 22.48 16.19 12.88
N SER A 424 23.45 16.97 12.38
CA SER A 424 23.85 18.23 12.99
C SER A 424 23.93 19.40 12.01
N GLU A 425 23.39 19.21 10.78
CA GLU A 425 23.33 20.27 9.78
C GLU A 425 21.94 20.34 9.15
N ILE A 426 21.54 21.55 8.74
CA ILE A 426 20.29 21.77 8.01
C ILE A 426 20.39 21.05 6.67
N GLY A 427 19.35 20.30 6.33
CA GLY A 427 19.27 19.58 5.07
C GLY A 427 19.90 18.19 5.08
N ASP A 428 20.37 17.71 6.24
CA ASP A 428 20.89 16.33 6.33
C ASP A 428 19.78 15.30 6.17
N ARG A 429 18.59 15.59 6.73
CA ARG A 429 17.44 14.67 6.68
C ARG A 429 16.14 15.47 6.70
N SER A 430 15.20 15.12 5.81
CA SER A 430 13.86 15.73 5.84
C SER A 430 12.81 14.74 5.30
N PHE A 431 11.54 14.98 5.67
CA PHE A 431 10.45 14.09 5.28
C PHE A 431 9.09 14.81 5.27
N ASP A 432 8.19 14.29 4.45
CA ASP A 432 6.79 14.69 4.42
C ASP A 432 5.99 13.85 5.42
N ILE A 433 4.94 14.43 5.97
CA ILE A 433 3.99 13.72 6.84
C ILE A 433 2.59 13.84 6.25
N PHE A 434 1.95 12.68 6.09
CA PHE A 434 0.56 12.58 5.64
C PHE A 434 -0.28 11.98 6.76
N VAL A 435 -1.51 12.49 6.91
CA VAL A 435 -2.49 11.97 7.85
C VAL A 435 -3.82 11.83 7.09
N GLU A 436 -4.42 10.65 7.09
CA GLU A 436 -5.69 10.40 6.39
C GLU A 436 -5.63 10.84 4.92
N ASP A 437 -4.65 10.37 4.17
CA ASP A 437 -4.43 10.67 2.74
C ASP A 437 -4.12 12.15 2.43
N SER A 438 -3.97 12.99 3.46
CA SER A 438 -3.72 14.41 3.25
C SER A 438 -2.34 14.81 3.75
N MET A 439 -1.60 15.55 2.93
CA MET A 439 -0.30 16.08 3.35
C MET A 439 -0.49 17.07 4.49
N TRP A 440 0.10 16.77 5.64
CA TRP A 440 0.10 17.66 6.81
C TRP A 440 1.30 18.58 6.81
N ILE A 441 2.50 18.01 6.69
CA ILE A 441 3.75 18.79 6.68
C ILE A 441 4.58 18.33 5.49
N SER A 442 5.10 19.28 4.73
CA SER A 442 6.01 19.03 3.61
C SER A 442 7.43 19.36 4.02
N ASP A 443 8.37 18.49 3.69
CA ASP A 443 9.81 18.69 3.78
C ASP A 443 10.26 19.11 5.20
N LEU A 444 9.78 18.40 6.21
CA LEU A 444 10.12 18.68 7.61
C LEU A 444 11.57 18.30 7.91
N ASP A 445 12.40 19.28 8.15
CA ASP A 445 13.77 19.15 8.68
C ASP A 445 13.71 19.50 10.17
N VAL A 446 13.75 18.49 11.04
CA VAL A 446 13.62 18.67 12.48
C VAL A 446 14.81 19.43 13.07
N TYR A 447 16.01 19.20 12.53
CA TYR A 447 17.19 19.96 12.94
C TYR A 447 17.02 21.47 12.66
N ALA A 448 16.48 21.81 11.49
CA ALA A 448 16.22 23.22 11.14
C ALA A 448 15.19 23.86 12.09
N GLN A 449 14.24 23.05 12.66
CA GLN A 449 13.22 23.57 13.56
C GLN A 449 13.74 23.81 14.99
N SER A 450 14.53 22.88 15.54
CA SER A 450 14.88 22.92 16.97
C SER A 450 16.37 22.69 17.26
N GLY A 451 17.17 22.29 16.27
CA GLY A 451 18.58 21.93 16.47
C GLY A 451 18.71 20.49 16.98
N GLN A 452 19.96 20.03 17.10
CA GLN A 452 20.25 18.67 17.55
C GLN A 452 19.93 18.50 19.05
N ASN A 453 19.35 17.35 19.40
CA ASN A 453 19.02 16.96 20.78
C ASN A 453 18.08 17.97 21.47
N ASN A 454 17.12 18.50 20.72
CA ASN A 454 16.08 19.38 21.28
C ASN A 454 14.70 18.87 20.86
N ALA A 455 13.77 18.88 21.79
CA ALA A 455 12.39 18.46 21.54
C ALA A 455 11.68 19.40 20.57
N PHE A 456 10.94 18.83 19.64
CA PHE A 456 10.08 19.53 18.70
C PHE A 456 8.74 18.79 18.63
N ASP A 457 7.68 19.45 19.08
CA ASP A 457 6.32 18.89 19.03
C ASP A 457 5.48 19.68 18.04
N THR A 458 4.64 18.99 17.27
CA THR A 458 3.70 19.63 16.37
C THR A 458 2.36 18.90 16.41
N THR A 459 1.26 19.66 16.30
CA THR A 459 -0.10 19.13 16.49
C THR A 459 -0.97 19.44 15.28
N LEU A 460 -1.61 18.41 14.73
CA LEU A 460 -2.69 18.52 13.76
C LEU A 460 -4.02 18.36 14.49
N THR A 461 -4.98 19.23 14.18
CA THR A 461 -6.34 19.17 14.75
C THR A 461 -7.33 18.89 13.64
N GLU A 462 -8.56 18.55 14.01
CA GLU A 462 -9.67 18.34 13.10
C GLU A 462 -9.45 17.16 12.13
N ILE A 463 -8.74 16.11 12.59
CA ILE A 463 -8.52 14.89 11.78
C ILE A 463 -9.82 14.08 11.79
N PHE A 464 -10.39 13.85 10.62
CA PHE A 464 -11.66 13.13 10.47
C PHE A 464 -11.41 11.67 10.11
N VAL A 465 -11.71 10.73 11.03
CA VAL A 465 -11.54 9.29 10.83
C VAL A 465 -12.92 8.64 10.70
N ASN A 466 -13.15 7.95 9.59
CA ASN A 466 -14.45 7.34 9.30
C ASN A 466 -14.42 5.88 8.86
N ASP A 467 -13.24 5.29 8.75
CA ASP A 467 -13.04 3.87 8.39
C ASP A 467 -12.61 3.03 9.59
N GLY A 468 -12.31 3.69 10.71
CA GLY A 468 -11.94 3.02 11.96
C GLY A 468 -10.43 2.88 12.16
N VAL A 469 -9.61 3.48 11.28
CA VAL A 469 -8.15 3.49 11.42
C VAL A 469 -7.65 4.91 11.15
N LEU A 470 -6.87 5.44 12.07
CA LEU A 470 -6.14 6.69 11.86
C LEU A 470 -4.78 6.31 11.30
N ASP A 471 -4.51 6.76 10.09
CA ASP A 471 -3.29 6.44 9.33
C ASP A 471 -2.29 7.60 9.28
N UNK A 472 -0.95 7.51 9.51
CA UNK A 472 0.02 8.31 9.47
C UNK A 472 0.94 7.80 8.55
N TYR A 473 1.37 8.41 7.45
CA TYR A 473 2.45 8.00 6.53
C TYR A 473 3.56 9.04 6.56
N PHE A 474 4.79 8.54 6.45
CA PHE A 474 6.02 9.35 6.51
C PHE A 474 6.81 9.08 5.24
N SER A 475 7.01 10.09 4.41
CA SER A 475 7.64 9.96 3.09
C SER A 475 8.98 10.72 3.10
N ALA A 476 10.10 10.01 3.00
CA ALA A 476 11.42 10.64 3.01
C ALA A 476 11.59 11.59 1.82
N VAL A 477 11.92 12.85 2.09
CA VAL A 477 12.34 13.82 1.08
C VAL A 477 13.85 13.71 0.90
N LYS A 478 14.57 13.65 2.02
CA LYS A 478 16.02 13.43 2.01
C LYS A 478 16.40 12.40 3.08
N TYR A 479 17.00 11.31 2.63
CA TYR A 479 17.57 10.29 3.52
C TYR A 479 18.93 10.77 4.03
N GLY A 480 19.11 10.75 5.34
CA GLY A 480 20.40 11.03 5.95
C GLY A 480 21.41 9.93 5.64
N ALA A 481 22.68 10.23 5.79
CA ALA A 481 23.75 9.23 5.65
C ALA A 481 23.71 8.23 6.81
N GLY A 482 23.91 6.95 6.53
CA GLY A 482 23.94 5.88 7.52
C GLY A 482 22.60 5.17 7.66
N TYR A 483 22.58 3.92 7.28
CA TYR A 483 21.40 3.08 7.15
C TYR A 483 20.50 3.07 8.41
N GLU A 484 21.10 2.93 9.60
CA GLU A 484 20.33 2.74 10.85
C GLU A 484 19.51 3.96 11.27
N TYR A 485 19.96 5.16 10.92
CA TYR A 485 19.36 6.43 11.35
C TYR A 485 18.65 7.17 10.21
N ALA A 486 18.81 6.70 9.00
CA ALA A 486 18.30 7.37 7.80
C ALA A 486 16.76 7.39 7.76
N GLY A 487 16.20 8.30 6.97
CA GLY A 487 14.77 8.38 6.71
C GLY A 487 13.94 9.02 7.82
N PRO A 488 12.63 8.98 7.66
CA PRO A 488 11.70 9.56 8.64
C PRO A 488 11.83 8.89 10.00
N PHE A 489 11.50 9.63 11.07
CA PHE A 489 11.58 9.10 12.42
C PHE A 489 10.46 9.65 13.30
N LEU A 490 10.23 9.00 14.44
CA LEU A 490 9.17 9.35 15.39
C LEU A 490 9.65 9.00 16.81
N ASN A 491 9.61 9.97 17.74
CA ASN A 491 9.92 9.73 19.15
C ASN A 491 8.65 9.38 19.94
N GLY A 492 7.55 9.99 19.59
CA GLY A 492 6.29 9.67 20.25
C GLY A 492 5.04 10.22 19.54
N UNK A 493 3.85 9.74 19.78
CA UNK A 493 2.65 10.13 19.34
C UNK A 493 1.80 10.41 20.49
N GLU A 494 0.90 11.36 20.45
CA GLU A 494 -0.25 11.55 21.37
C GLU A 494 -1.51 11.79 20.54
N ILE A 495 -2.54 11.00 20.76
CA ILE A 495 -3.80 11.04 20.00
C ILE A 495 -4.94 11.32 20.98
N ASN A 496 -5.71 12.37 20.68
CA ASN A 496 -6.87 12.78 21.47
C ASN A 496 -8.14 12.65 20.66
N LEU A 497 -9.17 12.01 21.21
CA LEU A 497 -10.51 12.00 20.64
C LEU A 497 -11.21 13.31 21.02
N THR A 498 -11.51 14.14 20.02
CA THR A 498 -12.17 15.43 20.20
C THR A 498 -13.69 15.29 20.15
N GLU A 499 -14.19 14.49 19.21
CA GLU A 499 -15.62 14.25 19.03
C GLU A 499 -15.85 12.84 18.47
N GLU A 500 -16.65 12.03 19.16
CA GLU A 500 -17.07 10.73 18.64
C GLU A 500 -18.27 10.92 17.70
N LEU A 501 -18.24 10.30 16.54
CA LEU A 501 -19.24 10.52 15.50
C LEU A 501 -20.16 9.32 15.31
N SER A 502 -21.46 9.58 15.25
CA SER A 502 -22.45 8.58 14.85
C SER A 502 -22.38 8.35 13.32
N VAL A 503 -22.90 7.24 12.86
CA VAL A 503 -22.96 6.90 11.42
C VAL A 503 -23.64 8.03 10.62
N GLY A 504 -24.70 8.61 11.15
CA GLY A 504 -25.38 9.74 10.49
C GLY A 504 -24.50 10.98 10.34
N SER A 505 -23.65 11.27 11.34
CA SER A 505 -22.71 12.40 11.30
C SER A 505 -21.61 12.18 10.25
N ILE A 506 -21.19 10.92 10.09
CA ILE A 506 -20.17 10.53 9.10
C ILE A 506 -20.62 10.87 7.69
N PHE A 507 -21.90 10.56 7.35
CA PHE A 507 -22.43 10.88 6.02
C PHE A 507 -22.34 12.38 5.72
N ALA A 508 -22.72 13.20 6.70
CA ALA A 508 -22.71 14.66 6.53
C ALA A 508 -21.30 15.25 6.35
N LYS A 509 -20.27 14.52 6.79
CA LYS A 509 -18.87 14.99 6.70
C LYS A 509 -18.12 14.51 5.45
N ASN A 510 -18.53 13.41 4.83
CA ASN A 510 -17.87 12.90 3.61
C ASN A 510 -18.38 13.59 2.35
N PHE A 511 -19.69 13.78 2.28
CA PHE A 511 -20.31 14.51 1.18
C PHE A 511 -21.67 15.06 1.62
N SER A 512 -22.11 16.12 0.97
CA SER A 512 -23.45 16.63 1.15
C SER A 512 -24.13 16.81 -0.19
N ILE A 513 -25.43 16.55 -0.23
CA ILE A 513 -26.29 16.85 -1.39
C ILE A 513 -27.21 17.97 -0.95
N SER A 514 -27.14 19.07 -1.64
CA SER A 514 -28.16 20.14 -1.48
C SER A 514 -29.41 19.74 -2.23
N ASN A 515 -30.55 20.34 -1.87
CA ASN A 515 -31.80 20.00 -2.52
C ASN A 515 -31.68 20.14 -4.04
N PRO A 516 -31.96 19.10 -4.82
CA PRO A 516 -31.97 19.21 -6.27
C PRO A 516 -32.94 20.27 -6.76
N TYR A 517 -32.54 21.03 -7.78
CA TYR A 517 -33.39 22.15 -8.25
C TYR A 517 -33.42 22.22 -9.79
N PRO A 518 -34.56 22.80 -10.29
CA PRO A 518 -35.80 23.09 -9.60
C PRO A 518 -36.49 21.80 -9.13
N ASN A 519 -37.26 21.84 -8.05
CA ASN A 519 -38.04 20.68 -7.58
C ASN A 519 -39.40 21.20 -7.06
N PRO A 520 -40.54 20.99 -7.75
CA PRO A 520 -40.66 20.16 -8.97
C PRO A 520 -39.95 20.74 -10.19
N PHE A 521 -39.58 19.87 -11.13
CA PHE A 521 -38.87 20.25 -12.36
C PHE A 521 -39.61 19.75 -13.61
N ASN A 522 -39.27 20.31 -14.78
CA ASN A 522 -39.88 19.90 -16.04
C ASN A 522 -38.99 18.95 -16.85
N ASN A 523 -37.93 19.46 -17.43
CA ASN A 523 -37.06 18.65 -18.30
C ASN A 523 -35.69 18.32 -17.69
N LYS A 524 -35.14 19.23 -16.91
CA LYS A 524 -33.81 19.13 -16.36
C LYS A 524 -33.80 19.38 -14.87
N LEU A 525 -33.07 18.57 -14.15
CA LEU A 525 -32.84 18.68 -12.71
C LEU A 525 -31.35 18.84 -12.46
N THR A 526 -30.96 19.86 -11.71
CA THR A 526 -29.59 20.04 -11.22
C THR A 526 -29.48 19.40 -9.85
N ILE A 527 -28.44 18.59 -9.68
CA ILE A 527 -28.13 17.86 -8.44
C ILE A 527 -26.82 18.42 -7.90
N PRO A 528 -26.86 19.33 -6.91
CA PRO A 528 -25.65 19.90 -6.34
C PRO A 528 -25.07 18.92 -5.31
N ILE A 529 -23.80 18.58 -5.45
CA ILE A 529 -23.08 17.67 -4.57
C ILE A 529 -21.81 18.36 -4.10
N GLU A 530 -21.58 18.39 -2.81
CA GLU A 530 -20.33 18.85 -2.23
C GLU A 530 -19.54 17.63 -1.75
N ILE A 531 -18.40 17.37 -2.34
CA ILE A 531 -17.50 16.29 -1.96
C ILE A 531 -16.49 16.87 -0.97
N LYS A 532 -16.40 16.28 0.21
CA LYS A 532 -15.50 16.71 1.30
C LYS A 532 -14.34 15.74 1.50
N LYS A 533 -14.43 14.51 0.94
CA LYS A 533 -13.35 13.53 0.89
C LYS A 533 -13.38 12.87 -0.50
N TYR A 534 -12.25 12.80 -1.15
CA TYR A 534 -12.09 12.14 -2.48
C TYR A 534 -12.62 10.69 -2.43
N GLY A 535 -13.27 10.24 -3.50
CA GLY A 535 -13.78 8.87 -3.59
C GLY A 535 -14.65 8.62 -4.82
N ASN A 536 -15.04 7.38 -4.94
CA ASN A 536 -15.91 6.96 -6.04
C ASN A 536 -17.38 7.30 -5.76
N UNK A 537 -18.02 8.32 -6.44
CA UNK A 537 -19.24 8.73 -6.31
C UNK A 537 -20.01 8.10 -7.32
N ARG A 538 -21.08 7.59 -6.97
CA ARG A 538 -22.08 7.05 -7.92
C ARG A 538 -23.42 7.74 -7.66
N VAL A 539 -24.04 8.30 -8.73
CA VAL A 539 -25.30 9.03 -8.63
C VAL A 539 -26.31 8.39 -9.57
N GLU A 540 -27.39 7.88 -9.00
CA GLU A 540 -28.36 7.05 -9.68
C GLU A 540 -29.78 7.62 -9.51
N ILE A 541 -30.62 7.40 -10.51
CA ILE A 541 -32.04 7.80 -10.48
C ILE A 541 -32.91 6.54 -10.52
N PHE A 542 -33.81 6.45 -9.58
CA PHE A 542 -34.76 5.34 -9.46
C PHE A 542 -36.20 5.82 -9.55
N ASN A 543 -37.08 4.96 -10.04
CA ASN A 543 -38.54 5.18 -9.90
C ASN A 543 -39.01 4.70 -8.51
N ILE A 544 -40.28 4.92 -8.21
CA ILE A 544 -40.89 4.56 -6.90
C ILE A 544 -40.95 3.04 -6.66
N SER A 545 -40.76 2.22 -7.73
CA SER A 545 -40.71 0.76 -7.62
C SER A 545 -39.29 0.23 -7.33
N GLY A 546 -38.31 1.15 -7.21
CA GLY A 546 -36.91 0.76 -6.97
C GLY A 546 -36.14 0.36 -8.22
N GLN A 547 -36.71 0.57 -9.41
CA GLN A 547 -36.05 0.25 -10.66
C GLN A 547 -35.09 1.38 -11.02
N LEU A 548 -33.82 1.04 -11.30
CA LEU A 548 -32.81 1.98 -11.77
C LEU A 548 -33.19 2.48 -13.18
N LEU A 549 -33.19 3.79 -13.36
CA LEU A 549 -33.57 4.44 -14.62
C LEU A 549 -32.39 5.10 -15.33
N ASP A 550 -31.46 5.66 -14.57
CA ASP A 550 -30.35 6.43 -15.13
C ASP A 550 -29.19 6.52 -14.12
N VAL A 551 -27.97 6.67 -14.66
CA VAL A 551 -26.76 6.88 -13.83
C VAL A 551 -26.11 8.22 -14.20
N UNK A 552 -26.21 9.15 -13.26
CA UNK A 552 -25.86 10.34 -13.42
C UNK A 552 -24.51 10.58 -13.43
N HIS A 553 -23.72 9.78 -12.60
CA HIS A 553 -22.26 9.74 -12.47
C HIS A 553 -21.81 8.39 -11.92
N GLU A 554 -20.67 7.92 -12.36
CA GLU A 554 -20.03 6.73 -11.79
C GLU A 554 -18.53 6.86 -11.99
N GLY A 555 -17.77 6.91 -10.87
CA GLY A 555 -16.32 7.05 -10.91
C GLY A 555 -15.80 8.03 -9.86
N PRO A 556 -14.49 8.30 -9.88
CA PRO A 556 -13.87 9.19 -8.91
C PRO A 556 -14.39 10.64 -9.02
N MET A 557 -14.52 11.29 -7.87
CA MET A 557 -14.98 12.69 -7.80
C MET A 557 -14.12 13.45 -6.79
N VAL A 558 -13.51 14.54 -7.25
CA VAL A 558 -12.55 15.32 -6.45
C VAL A 558 -13.29 16.21 -5.42
N ILE A 559 -12.57 16.63 -4.40
CA ILE A 559 -13.09 17.53 -3.35
C ILE A 559 -13.56 18.83 -3.98
N GLY A 560 -14.78 19.24 -3.63
CA GLY A 560 -15.37 20.49 -4.12
C GLY A 560 -16.86 20.40 -4.43
N UNK A 561 -17.66 21.23 -4.93
CA UNK A 561 -18.88 21.29 -5.22
C UNK A 561 -19.02 20.94 -6.59
N HIS A 562 -19.76 20.23 -6.91
CA HIS A 562 -20.12 19.69 -8.24
C HIS A 562 -21.59 19.88 -8.55
N GLU A 563 -21.93 20.06 -9.81
CA GLU A 563 -23.33 20.10 -10.26
C GLU A 563 -23.53 19.07 -11.37
N LEU A 564 -24.32 18.05 -11.10
CA LEU A 564 -24.72 17.07 -12.11
C LEU A 564 -26.10 17.44 -12.67
N THR A 565 -26.32 17.15 -13.94
CA THR A 565 -27.61 17.45 -14.58
C THR A 565 -28.29 16.16 -15.04
N TRP A 566 -29.49 15.89 -14.54
CA TRP A 566 -30.35 14.84 -15.04
C TRP A 566 -31.30 15.38 -16.10
N ASN A 567 -31.26 14.80 -17.32
CA ASN A 567 -32.18 15.17 -18.40
C ASN A 567 -33.33 14.16 -18.43
N ALA A 568 -34.49 14.53 -17.92
CA ALA A 568 -35.63 13.64 -17.73
C ALA A 568 -36.61 13.62 -18.93
N ASN A 569 -36.21 14.06 -20.10
CA ASN A 569 -37.10 14.12 -21.29
C ASN A 569 -37.77 12.78 -21.64
N UNK A 570 -37.14 11.78 -21.20
CA UNK A 570 -37.52 10.53 -21.41
C UNK A 570 -38.48 10.00 -20.52
N TYR A 571 -38.72 10.57 -19.48
CA TYR A 571 -39.45 9.97 -18.34
C TYR A 571 -40.81 10.67 -18.13
N SER A 572 -41.78 9.98 -17.51
CA SER A 572 -43.14 10.49 -17.26
C SER A 572 -43.19 11.35 -16.00
N SER A 573 -44.17 12.24 -15.89
CA SER A 573 -44.44 12.97 -14.63
C SER A 573 -44.57 11.99 -13.46
N GLY A 574 -43.94 12.28 -12.33
CA GLY A 574 -43.90 11.37 -11.18
C GLY A 574 -42.83 11.70 -10.15
N LEU A 575 -42.80 10.90 -9.10
CA LEU A 575 -41.79 10.97 -8.04
C LEU A 575 -40.59 10.08 -8.41
N TYR A 576 -39.41 10.61 -8.20
CA TYR A 576 -38.13 9.94 -8.47
C TYR A 576 -37.24 10.07 -7.24
N ILE A 577 -36.30 9.11 -7.13
CA ILE A 577 -35.36 9.04 -6.01
C ILE A 577 -33.92 9.16 -6.53
N UNK A 578 -33.04 10.09 -6.29
CA UNK A 578 -31.83 10.28 -6.52
C UNK A 578 -31.18 9.70 -5.55
N GLN A 579 -30.42 8.67 -5.70
CA GLN A 579 -29.52 7.99 -4.79
C GLN A 579 -28.09 8.41 -5.11
N THR A 580 -27.37 8.90 -4.12
CA THR A 580 -25.95 9.24 -4.25
C THR A 580 -25.16 8.38 -3.26
N SER A 581 -24.16 7.66 -3.79
CA SER A 581 -23.24 6.84 -3.00
C SER A 581 -21.82 7.35 -3.16
N LEU A 582 -21.06 7.41 -2.08
CA LEU A 582 -19.64 7.72 -2.09
C LEU A 582 -18.94 6.65 -1.24
N ASN A 583 -18.04 5.87 -1.87
CA ASN A 583 -17.33 4.77 -1.21
C ASN A 583 -18.28 3.91 -0.37
N ASN A 584 -19.36 3.41 -1.01
CA ASN A 584 -20.40 2.55 -0.41
C ASN A 584 -21.26 3.21 0.67
N LYS A 585 -21.17 4.52 0.84
CA LYS A 585 -22.07 5.29 1.73
C LYS A 585 -23.13 5.99 0.88
N THR A 586 -24.41 5.79 1.20
CA THR A 586 -25.52 6.18 0.35
C THR A 586 -26.44 7.21 1.00
N LYS A 587 -26.87 8.21 0.22
CA LYS A 587 -27.87 9.20 0.60
C LYS A 587 -28.96 9.27 -0.47
N HIS A 588 -30.20 9.49 -0.04
CA HIS A 588 -31.38 9.54 -0.92
C HIS A 588 -32.05 10.90 -0.87
N GLU A 589 -32.39 11.45 -2.02
CA GLU A 589 -33.21 12.67 -2.15
C GLU A 589 -34.38 12.41 -3.07
N LYS A 590 -35.51 13.07 -2.80
CA LYS A 590 -36.75 12.93 -3.59
C LYS A 590 -36.90 14.10 -4.52
N THR A 591 -37.36 13.85 -5.75
CA THR A 591 -37.60 14.89 -6.74
C THR A 591 -38.87 14.59 -7.53
N ILE A 592 -39.57 15.65 -7.96
CA ILE A 592 -40.87 15.53 -8.67
C ILE A 592 -40.71 16.10 -10.07
N LEU A 593 -40.93 15.25 -11.07
CA LEU A 593 -41.00 15.66 -12.47
C LEU A 593 -42.46 16.03 -12.82
N LEU A 594 -42.66 17.21 -13.34
CA LEU A 594 -43.97 17.68 -13.81
C LEU A 594 -43.84 18.18 -15.26
N LYS A 595 -44.36 17.42 -16.22
CA LYS A 595 -44.45 17.81 -17.63
C LYS A 595 -45.77 18.43 -17.95
#